data_72f9620d5df33dc8beff914d1186c643
#
_entry.id   72f9620d5df33dc8beff914d1186c643
#
_cell.length_a   1.000
_cell.length_b   1.000
_cell.length_c   1.000
_cell.angle_alpha   90.00
_cell.angle_beta   90.00
_cell.angle_gamma   90.00
#
_symmetry.space_group_name_H-M   'P 1'
#
loop_
_entity.id
_entity.type
_entity.pdbx_description
1 polymer ?
#
loop_
_entity_poly.entity_id
_entity_poly.type
_entity_poly.pdbx_seq_one_letter_code
_entity_poly.pdbx_strand_id
1 'polypeptide(L)'
;MKKIRAAIVGYGNIGSYVLEALQAAPDFEVAGVVRRDATNVPAGLKDYVVVSDIAQIKDVDVAILCTPTRSVESYASKILAMGINTVDSFDIHTEISGLHKRLGEVAKKHGKVSVISAGWDPGSDSVVRALLEACAPKGITYTNFGPGMSMGHTVAVKAV
;
A
#
# COMPACT_ATOMS: atom_id res chain seq x y z
N MET A 1 -24.93 -5.42 -0.38
CA MET A 1 -23.80 -5.96 -1.17
C MET A 1 -22.81 -6.64 -0.22
N LYS A 2 -22.13 -7.68 -0.66
CA LYS A 2 -21.03 -8.28 0.13
C LYS A 2 -19.89 -7.25 0.22
N LYS A 3 -19.38 -6.98 1.42
CA LYS A 3 -18.26 -6.09 1.62
C LYS A 3 -16.95 -6.72 1.13
N ILE A 4 -16.02 -5.88 0.67
CA ILE A 4 -14.65 -6.29 0.33
C ILE A 4 -13.87 -6.45 1.63
N ARG A 5 -13.31 -7.63 1.85
CA ARG A 5 -12.53 -7.95 3.05
C ARG A 5 -11.06 -7.61 2.82
N ALA A 6 -10.62 -6.53 3.48
CA ALA A 6 -9.27 -6.00 3.35
C ALA A 6 -8.41 -6.37 4.57
N ALA A 7 -7.21 -6.90 4.32
CA ALA A 7 -6.18 -7.08 5.35
C ALA A 7 -5.13 -5.97 5.25
N ILE A 8 -4.70 -5.43 6.38
CA ILE A 8 -3.63 -4.42 6.45
C ILE A 8 -2.33 -5.14 6.79
N VAL A 9 -1.33 -5.05 5.93
CA VAL A 9 -0.01 -5.67 6.14
C VAL A 9 1.00 -4.60 6.54
N GLY A 10 1.32 -4.55 7.81
CA GLY A 10 2.10 -3.49 8.44
C GLY A 10 1.23 -2.43 9.12
N TYR A 11 1.53 -2.13 10.39
CA TYR A 11 0.77 -1.14 11.16
C TYR A 11 1.72 -0.11 11.79
N GLY A 12 2.15 0.81 10.97
CA GLY A 12 2.82 2.06 11.32
C GLY A 12 1.89 3.24 11.02
N ASN A 13 2.44 4.42 10.74
CA ASN A 13 1.64 5.61 10.40
C ASN A 13 0.72 5.36 9.18
N ILE A 14 1.25 4.77 8.11
CA ILE A 14 0.45 4.45 6.91
C ILE A 14 -0.66 3.45 7.25
N GLY A 15 -0.33 2.37 7.97
CA GLY A 15 -1.31 1.35 8.33
C GLY A 15 -2.43 1.86 9.24
N SER A 16 -2.16 2.82 10.13
CA SER A 16 -3.19 3.44 10.95
C SER A 16 -4.15 4.30 10.12
N TYR A 17 -3.64 5.10 9.18
CA TYR A 17 -4.49 5.87 8.27
C TYR A 17 -5.29 4.99 7.31
N VAL A 18 -4.72 3.88 6.85
CA VAL A 18 -5.46 2.89 6.05
C VAL A 18 -6.61 2.28 6.86
N LEU A 19 -6.39 1.98 8.15
CA LEU A 19 -7.45 1.51 9.03
C LEU A 19 -8.60 2.51 9.12
N GLU A 20 -8.29 3.79 9.38
CA GLU A 20 -9.28 4.87 9.43
C GLU A 20 -10.05 5.00 8.10
N ALA A 21 -9.34 4.94 6.97
CA ALA A 21 -9.95 5.00 5.65
C ALA A 21 -10.90 3.83 5.38
N LEU A 22 -10.51 2.61 5.75
CA LEU A 22 -11.35 1.42 5.60
C LEU A 22 -12.59 1.47 6.51
N GLN A 23 -12.45 2.02 7.72
CA GLN A 23 -13.59 2.22 8.63
C GLN A 23 -14.61 3.21 8.06
N ALA A 24 -14.15 4.25 7.35
CA ALA A 24 -15.00 5.25 6.71
C ALA A 24 -15.65 4.75 5.42
N ALA A 25 -15.12 3.69 4.80
CA ALA A 25 -15.59 3.15 3.53
C ALA A 25 -16.69 2.10 3.75
N PRO A 26 -17.96 2.36 3.35
CA PRO A 26 -19.09 1.48 3.68
C PRO A 26 -19.07 0.13 2.97
N ASP A 27 -18.32 0.02 1.89
CA ASP A 27 -18.16 -1.16 1.04
C ASP A 27 -16.99 -2.07 1.45
N PHE A 28 -16.20 -1.65 2.45
CA PHE A 28 -15.08 -2.42 2.99
C PHE A 28 -15.36 -2.99 4.39
N GLU A 29 -14.62 -4.04 4.71
CA GLU A 29 -14.53 -4.64 6.04
C GLU A 29 -13.07 -4.97 6.33
N VAL A 30 -12.58 -4.59 7.51
CA VAL A 30 -11.21 -4.93 7.93
C VAL A 30 -11.18 -6.40 8.36
N ALA A 31 -10.56 -7.26 7.55
CA ALA A 31 -10.43 -8.69 7.82
C ALA A 31 -9.41 -8.97 8.94
N GLY A 32 -8.39 -8.12 9.06
CA GLY A 32 -7.37 -8.21 10.10
C GLY A 32 -6.13 -7.38 9.77
N VAL A 33 -5.19 -7.37 10.70
CA VAL A 33 -3.94 -6.62 10.62
C VAL A 33 -2.75 -7.56 10.84
N VAL A 34 -1.80 -7.52 9.92
CA VAL A 34 -0.56 -8.31 10.01
C VAL A 34 0.54 -7.43 10.57
N ARG A 35 1.17 -7.88 11.68
CA ARG A 35 2.30 -7.20 12.32
C ARG A 35 3.40 -8.19 12.67
N ARG A 36 4.66 -7.76 12.64
CA ARG A 36 5.81 -8.58 13.07
C ARG A 36 5.68 -9.05 14.51
N ASP A 37 5.22 -8.16 15.38
CA ASP A 37 4.90 -8.50 16.77
C ASP A 37 3.37 -8.43 16.96
N ALA A 38 2.72 -9.59 16.93
CA ALA A 38 1.28 -9.73 17.14
C ALA A 38 0.91 -9.90 18.64
N THR A 39 1.89 -10.01 19.52
CA THR A 39 1.64 -10.18 20.97
C THR A 39 1.39 -8.86 21.67
N ASN A 40 2.08 -7.79 21.24
CA ASN A 40 1.88 -6.43 21.74
C ASN A 40 0.90 -5.66 20.84
N VAL A 41 -0.40 -5.82 21.12
CA VAL A 41 -1.47 -5.20 20.32
C VAL A 41 -1.71 -3.75 20.75
N PRO A 42 -1.51 -2.75 19.86
CA PRO A 42 -1.84 -1.35 20.13
C PRO A 42 -3.31 -1.17 20.50
N ALA A 43 -3.60 -0.14 21.30
CA ALA A 43 -4.97 0.15 21.75
C ALA A 43 -5.98 0.28 20.59
N GLY A 44 -5.57 0.89 19.48
CA GLY A 44 -6.43 1.05 18.29
C GLY A 44 -6.72 -0.25 17.52
N LEU A 45 -6.11 -1.38 17.90
CA LEU A 45 -6.31 -2.67 17.23
C LEU A 45 -7.01 -3.70 18.12
N LYS A 46 -7.50 -3.33 19.31
CA LYS A 46 -8.09 -4.28 20.27
C LYS A 46 -9.30 -5.03 19.73
N ASP A 47 -10.05 -4.41 18.84
CA ASP A 47 -11.28 -4.98 18.26
C ASP A 47 -11.03 -5.71 16.93
N TYR A 48 -9.75 -5.85 16.52
CA TYR A 48 -9.37 -6.46 15.26
C TYR A 48 -8.56 -7.74 15.45
N VAL A 49 -8.63 -8.62 14.47
CA VAL A 49 -7.73 -9.77 14.36
C VAL A 49 -6.33 -9.27 14.07
N VAL A 50 -5.38 -9.52 14.97
CA VAL A 50 -3.97 -9.16 14.80
C VAL A 50 -3.14 -10.43 14.77
N VAL A 51 -2.38 -10.61 13.70
CA VAL A 51 -1.59 -11.83 13.45
C VAL A 51 -0.20 -11.49 12.93
N SER A 52 0.70 -12.47 12.95
CA SER A 52 2.06 -12.32 12.39
C SER A 52 2.16 -12.75 10.92
N ASP A 53 1.19 -13.52 10.42
CA ASP A 53 1.15 -13.99 9.03
C ASP A 53 -0.27 -13.85 8.46
N ILE A 54 -0.38 -13.34 7.23
CA ILE A 54 -1.66 -13.15 6.55
C ILE A 54 -2.41 -14.48 6.32
N ALA A 55 -1.70 -15.60 6.24
CA ALA A 55 -2.29 -16.93 6.12
C ALA A 55 -3.22 -17.30 7.28
N GLN A 56 -3.10 -16.61 8.42
CA GLN A 56 -3.95 -16.81 9.59
C GLN A 56 -5.29 -16.06 9.49
N ILE A 57 -5.45 -15.16 8.51
CA ILE A 57 -6.69 -14.41 8.28
C ILE A 57 -7.48 -15.12 7.17
N LYS A 58 -8.73 -15.46 7.45
CA LYS A 58 -9.62 -16.13 6.48
C LYS A 58 -10.36 -15.13 5.60
N ASP A 59 -10.68 -15.56 4.38
CA ASP A 59 -11.54 -14.84 3.44
C ASP A 59 -11.09 -13.40 3.15
N VAL A 60 -9.79 -13.22 2.86
CA VAL A 60 -9.21 -11.94 2.47
C VAL A 60 -9.37 -11.75 0.95
N ASP A 61 -10.03 -10.68 0.55
CA ASP A 61 -10.16 -10.31 -0.87
C ASP A 61 -8.96 -9.49 -1.37
N VAL A 62 -8.43 -8.61 -0.49
CA VAL A 62 -7.29 -7.73 -0.83
C VAL A 62 -6.40 -7.47 0.38
N ALA A 63 -5.10 -7.44 0.17
CA ALA A 63 -4.09 -7.04 1.14
C ALA A 63 -3.52 -5.65 0.79
N ILE A 64 -3.57 -4.71 1.73
CA ILE A 64 -2.99 -3.38 1.59
C ILE A 64 -1.63 -3.39 2.28
N LEU A 65 -0.56 -3.23 1.49
CA LEU A 65 0.81 -3.34 1.96
C LEU A 65 1.31 -1.99 2.48
N CYS A 66 1.33 -1.85 3.79
CA CYS A 66 1.85 -0.68 4.52
C CYS A 66 3.25 -0.97 5.07
N THR A 67 4.08 -1.62 4.25
CA THR A 67 5.43 -2.06 4.61
C THR A 67 6.49 -1.17 3.94
N PRO A 68 7.76 -1.21 4.41
CA PRO A 68 8.83 -0.50 3.73
C PRO A 68 8.93 -0.91 2.25
N THR A 69 9.16 0.06 1.38
CA THR A 69 9.13 -0.09 -0.09
C THR A 69 9.96 -1.27 -0.59
N ARG A 70 11.15 -1.49 -0.03
CA ARG A 70 12.06 -2.59 -0.43
C ARG A 70 11.52 -3.99 -0.14
N SER A 71 10.53 -4.12 0.71
CA SER A 71 9.90 -5.41 1.04
C SER A 71 8.60 -5.68 0.27
N VAL A 72 8.07 -4.68 -0.44
CA VAL A 72 6.80 -4.74 -1.17
C VAL A 72 6.75 -5.92 -2.13
N GLU A 73 7.74 -6.06 -3.01
CA GLU A 73 7.75 -7.12 -4.03
C GLU A 73 7.68 -8.53 -3.41
N SER A 74 8.45 -8.75 -2.35
CA SER A 74 8.46 -10.04 -1.65
C SER A 74 7.11 -10.36 -0.99
N TYR A 75 6.49 -9.37 -0.33
CA TYR A 75 5.16 -9.56 0.27
C TYR A 75 4.09 -9.74 -0.79
N ALA A 76 4.04 -8.85 -1.80
CA ALA A 76 3.04 -8.90 -2.86
C ALA A 76 3.08 -10.25 -3.60
N SER A 77 4.26 -10.71 -4.00
CA SER A 77 4.40 -11.99 -4.70
C SER A 77 3.87 -13.17 -3.90
N LYS A 78 4.17 -13.24 -2.60
CA LYS A 78 3.67 -14.30 -1.72
C LYS A 78 2.15 -14.24 -1.58
N ILE A 79 1.60 -13.05 -1.35
CA ILE A 79 0.17 -12.84 -1.12
C ILE A 79 -0.64 -13.10 -2.38
N LEU A 80 -0.16 -12.66 -3.55
CA LEU A 80 -0.77 -12.99 -4.84
C LEU A 80 -0.80 -14.51 -5.08
N ALA A 81 0.28 -15.21 -4.73
CA ALA A 81 0.34 -16.68 -4.84
C ALA A 81 -0.65 -17.39 -3.91
N MET A 82 -1.07 -16.76 -2.82
CA MET A 82 -2.14 -17.25 -1.94
C MET A 82 -3.55 -16.97 -2.49
N GLY A 83 -3.68 -16.34 -3.65
CA GLY A 83 -4.95 -15.99 -4.25
C GLY A 83 -5.60 -14.73 -3.70
N ILE A 84 -4.83 -13.79 -3.16
CA ILE A 84 -5.28 -12.52 -2.58
C ILE A 84 -4.77 -11.38 -3.46
N ASN A 85 -5.63 -10.39 -3.77
CA ASN A 85 -5.22 -9.18 -4.49
C ASN A 85 -4.33 -8.30 -3.60
N THR A 86 -3.48 -7.46 -4.21
CA THR A 86 -2.59 -6.58 -3.45
C THR A 86 -2.68 -5.12 -3.89
N VAL A 87 -2.50 -4.22 -2.93
CA VAL A 87 -2.34 -2.78 -3.16
C VAL A 87 -1.11 -2.33 -2.37
N ASP A 88 -0.23 -1.54 -2.96
CA ASP A 88 0.94 -1.00 -2.30
C ASP A 88 1.24 0.45 -2.68
N SER A 89 2.15 1.06 -1.94
CA SER A 89 2.65 2.42 -2.18
C SER A 89 4.14 2.42 -2.53
N PHE A 90 4.59 1.48 -3.35
CA PHE A 90 5.99 1.38 -3.80
C PHE A 90 6.44 2.70 -4.45
N ASP A 91 7.61 3.23 -4.01
CA ASP A 91 8.05 4.59 -4.33
C ASP A 91 9.47 4.68 -4.94
N ILE A 92 10.09 3.57 -5.32
CA ILE A 92 11.37 3.61 -6.04
C ILE A 92 11.09 3.86 -7.53
N HIS A 93 11.05 5.13 -7.92
CA HIS A 93 10.61 5.57 -9.25
C HIS A 93 11.30 4.85 -10.42
N THR A 94 12.61 4.62 -10.32
CA THR A 94 13.40 3.93 -11.37
C THR A 94 13.01 2.46 -11.53
N GLU A 95 12.41 1.85 -10.51
CA GLU A 95 12.09 0.43 -10.48
C GLU A 95 10.60 0.13 -10.76
N ILE A 96 9.73 1.14 -10.82
CA ILE A 96 8.28 0.96 -10.96
C ILE A 96 7.93 0.12 -12.19
N SER A 97 8.52 0.42 -13.35
CA SER A 97 8.26 -0.32 -14.59
C SER A 97 8.67 -1.78 -14.50
N GLY A 98 9.82 -2.06 -13.85
CA GLY A 98 10.30 -3.42 -13.61
C GLY A 98 9.39 -4.18 -12.64
N LEU A 99 9.04 -3.56 -11.52
CA LEU A 99 8.13 -4.13 -10.54
C LEU A 99 6.77 -4.44 -11.14
N HIS A 100 6.20 -3.50 -11.94
CA HIS A 100 4.92 -3.70 -12.63
C HIS A 100 4.92 -4.98 -13.48
N LYS A 101 5.99 -5.21 -14.25
CA LYS A 101 6.11 -6.42 -15.08
C LYS A 101 6.16 -7.67 -14.20
N ARG A 102 7.05 -7.71 -13.20
CA ARG A 102 7.25 -8.89 -12.35
C ARG A 102 5.99 -9.24 -11.54
N LEU A 103 5.37 -8.27 -10.88
CA LEU A 103 4.13 -8.50 -10.13
C LEU A 103 2.94 -8.78 -11.05
N GLY A 104 2.91 -8.16 -12.24
CA GLY A 104 1.91 -8.45 -13.27
C GLY A 104 1.92 -9.91 -13.72
N GLU A 105 3.10 -10.51 -13.91
CA GLU A 105 3.26 -11.94 -14.24
C GLU A 105 2.74 -12.82 -13.10
N VAL A 106 3.11 -12.50 -11.84
CA VAL A 106 2.63 -13.26 -10.68
C VAL A 106 1.10 -13.15 -10.55
N ALA A 107 0.56 -11.93 -10.63
CA ALA A 107 -0.87 -11.68 -10.54
C ALA A 107 -1.64 -12.44 -11.63
N LYS A 108 -1.19 -12.35 -12.88
CA LYS A 108 -1.78 -13.08 -14.01
C LYS A 108 -1.77 -14.59 -13.81
N LYS A 109 -0.64 -15.14 -13.33
CA LYS A 109 -0.50 -16.57 -13.06
C LYS A 109 -1.53 -17.09 -12.04
N HIS A 110 -1.86 -16.25 -11.06
CA HIS A 110 -2.78 -16.61 -9.97
C HIS A 110 -4.20 -16.04 -10.15
N GLY A 111 -4.52 -15.42 -11.30
CA GLY A 111 -5.83 -14.84 -11.59
C GLY A 111 -6.19 -13.70 -10.61
N LYS A 112 -5.20 -12.89 -10.22
CA LYS A 112 -5.34 -11.80 -9.25
C LYS A 112 -4.90 -10.47 -9.84
N VAL A 113 -5.11 -9.40 -9.08
CA VAL A 113 -4.75 -8.03 -9.42
C VAL A 113 -3.74 -7.51 -8.39
N SER A 114 -2.72 -6.84 -8.88
CA SER A 114 -1.79 -6.06 -8.06
C SER A 114 -1.86 -4.59 -8.49
N VAL A 115 -2.24 -3.71 -7.58
CA VAL A 115 -2.20 -2.26 -7.77
C VAL A 115 -0.94 -1.78 -7.09
N ILE A 116 0.01 -1.28 -7.87
CA ILE A 116 1.31 -0.81 -7.37
C ILE A 116 1.35 0.72 -7.32
N SER A 117 2.21 1.25 -6.46
CA SER A 117 2.49 2.70 -6.40
C SER A 117 1.23 3.56 -6.18
N ALA A 118 0.29 3.07 -5.38
CA ALA A 118 -0.97 3.74 -5.03
C ALA A 118 -0.80 4.65 -3.80
N GLY A 119 0.30 5.38 -3.74
CA GLY A 119 0.59 6.34 -2.69
C GLY A 119 0.24 7.79 -3.08
N TRP A 120 1.04 8.71 -2.58
CA TRP A 120 0.96 10.12 -2.96
C TRP A 120 1.81 10.41 -4.19
N ASP A 121 3.12 10.16 -4.13
CA ASP A 121 4.06 10.29 -5.23
C ASP A 121 5.09 9.12 -5.20
N PRO A 122 4.91 8.14 -6.05
CA PRO A 122 3.91 8.00 -7.12
C PRO A 122 2.50 7.67 -6.58
N GLY A 123 1.48 8.19 -7.27
CA GLY A 123 0.07 7.99 -6.96
C GLY A 123 -0.79 9.20 -7.27
N SER A 124 -1.51 9.72 -6.29
CA SER A 124 -2.48 10.81 -6.48
C SER A 124 -1.84 12.11 -6.98
N ASP A 125 -0.66 12.48 -6.46
CA ASP A 125 0.07 13.66 -6.93
C ASP A 125 0.50 13.52 -8.40
N SER A 126 0.90 12.33 -8.82
CA SER A 126 1.25 12.06 -10.22
C SER A 126 0.07 12.30 -11.17
N VAL A 127 -1.14 11.90 -10.76
CA VAL A 127 -2.36 12.15 -11.54
C VAL A 127 -2.68 13.65 -11.60
N VAL A 128 -2.60 14.34 -10.46
CA VAL A 128 -2.83 15.79 -10.39
C VAL A 128 -1.84 16.54 -11.28
N ARG A 129 -0.55 16.17 -11.22
CA ARG A 129 0.48 16.79 -12.09
C ARG A 129 0.20 16.58 -13.58
N ALA A 130 -0.20 15.38 -13.98
CA ALA A 130 -0.54 15.09 -15.38
C ALA A 130 -1.73 15.93 -15.87
N LEU A 131 -2.75 16.12 -15.02
CA LEU A 131 -3.89 17.00 -15.33
C LEU A 131 -3.47 18.47 -15.46
N LEU A 132 -2.62 18.96 -14.54
CA LEU A 132 -2.10 20.31 -14.58
C LEU A 132 -1.23 20.55 -15.82
N GLU A 133 -0.41 19.59 -16.21
CA GLU A 133 0.39 19.65 -17.44
C GLU A 133 -0.50 19.72 -18.68
N ALA A 134 -1.59 18.95 -18.72
CA ALA A 134 -2.56 19.03 -19.83
C ALA A 134 -3.24 20.40 -19.92
N CYS A 135 -3.54 21.03 -18.77
CA CYS A 135 -4.16 22.36 -18.73
C CYS A 135 -3.17 23.50 -19.03
N ALA A 136 -1.92 23.36 -18.63
CA ALA A 136 -0.89 24.40 -18.75
C ALA A 136 0.48 23.79 -19.12
N PRO A 137 0.65 23.34 -20.40
CA PRO A 137 1.83 22.57 -20.81
C PRO A 137 3.17 23.30 -20.71
N LYS A 138 3.13 24.63 -20.57
CA LYS A 138 4.33 25.47 -20.34
C LYS A 138 4.41 25.98 -18.90
N GLY A 139 3.53 25.52 -18.04
CA GLY A 139 3.50 25.89 -16.62
C GLY A 139 4.58 25.18 -15.82
N ILE A 140 4.82 25.68 -14.61
CA ILE A 140 5.66 25.03 -13.62
C ILE A 140 4.75 24.50 -12.52
N THR A 141 4.84 23.22 -12.21
CA THR A 141 4.16 22.65 -11.06
C THR A 141 5.03 22.87 -9.81
N TYR A 142 4.46 23.50 -8.80
CA TYR A 142 5.08 23.65 -7.50
C TYR A 142 4.24 22.94 -6.44
N THR A 143 4.84 22.00 -5.75
CA THR A 143 4.21 21.26 -4.64
C THR A 143 4.93 21.59 -3.35
N ASN A 144 4.20 22.13 -2.38
CA ASN A 144 4.72 22.38 -1.05
C ASN A 144 4.20 21.32 -0.07
N PHE A 145 5.10 20.51 0.46
CA PHE A 145 4.79 19.53 1.50
C PHE A 145 5.04 20.18 2.85
N GLY A 146 4.06 20.07 3.76
CA GLY A 146 4.24 20.46 5.15
C GLY A 146 5.30 19.60 5.87
N PRO A 147 5.62 19.89 7.13
CA PRO A 147 6.57 19.11 7.90
C PRO A 147 6.08 17.67 8.04
N GLY A 148 6.91 16.74 7.64
CA GLY A 148 6.62 15.30 7.72
C GLY A 148 7.86 14.48 7.38
N MET A 149 7.86 13.22 7.82
CA MET A 149 8.93 12.29 7.46
C MET A 149 8.52 11.44 6.28
N SER A 150 9.15 11.65 5.13
CA SER A 150 9.13 10.70 4.03
C SER A 150 10.36 9.80 4.14
N MET A 151 10.16 8.51 4.27
CA MET A 151 11.26 7.53 4.35
C MET A 151 12.15 7.57 3.11
N GLY A 152 11.56 7.68 1.91
CA GLY A 152 12.30 7.75 0.64
C GLY A 152 13.16 9.01 0.54
N HIS A 153 12.58 10.17 0.80
CA HIS A 153 13.30 11.46 0.78
C HIS A 153 14.35 11.56 1.90
N THR A 154 14.04 11.06 3.10
CA THR A 154 15.00 11.05 4.22
C THR A 154 16.22 10.17 3.91
N VAL A 155 16.02 9.04 3.24
CA VAL A 155 17.13 8.18 2.81
C VAL A 155 17.95 8.86 1.71
N ALA A 156 17.31 9.49 0.74
CA ALA A 156 17.98 10.21 -0.35
C ALA A 156 18.83 11.38 0.18
N VAL A 157 18.30 12.18 1.10
CA VAL A 157 19.03 13.30 1.72
C VAL A 157 20.23 12.84 2.55
N LYS A 158 20.17 11.67 3.17
CA LYS A 158 21.32 11.10 3.92
C LYS A 158 22.39 10.48 3.02
N ALA A 159 22.08 10.26 1.75
CA ALA A 159 23.01 9.65 0.79
C ALA A 159 23.86 10.68 0.02
N VAL A 160 23.55 11.99 0.18
CA VAL A 160 24.27 13.15 -0.38
C VAL A 160 25.00 13.86 0.75
#